data_b9752b088ec4236358e4c469792186f8
#
_entry.id   b9752b088ec4236358e4c469792186f8
#
_cell.length_a   1.000
_cell.length_b   1.000
_cell.length_c   1.000
_cell.angle_alpha   90.00
_cell.angle_beta   90.00
_cell.angle_gamma   90.00
#
_symmetry.space_group_name_H-M   'P 1'
#
loop_
_entity.id
_entity.type
_entity.pdbx_description
1 polymer ?
#
loop_
_entity_poly.entity_id
_entity_poly.type
_entity_poly.pdbx_seq_one_letter_code
_entity_poly.pdbx_strand_id
1 'polypeptide(L)'
;INTKGDVISLSGIEELYELGPRRIGAMVSLQELVESDNVHPLISKVASKVASVMIRRSATIGGNICLDTRCFWYNQTEQWRESIDWCHKCDCGTGSDCRVIPNQNDLCVATYQADMAPVLMCLGATIHLSSPEGSRSMPINEFFKLDGMTRNVLNNGEIITHITLPDDLFDWEGDYQKLRQRESWDFPEAGVAVTWKM
;
A
#
# COMPACT_ATOMS: atom_id res chain seq x y z
N ILE A 1 -5.28 -11.39 -11.80
CA ILE A 1 -6.49 -10.86 -11.11
C ILE A 1 -7.61 -10.92 -12.13
N ASN A 2 -8.56 -11.80 -11.93
CA ASN A 2 -9.80 -11.79 -12.70
C ASN A 2 -10.72 -10.74 -12.07
N THR A 3 -10.75 -9.53 -12.64
CA THR A 3 -11.75 -8.52 -12.29
C THR A 3 -13.11 -9.00 -12.78
N LYS A 4 -13.97 -9.41 -11.86
CA LYS A 4 -15.38 -9.67 -12.16
C LYS A 4 -16.13 -8.36 -11.86
N GLY A 5 -16.70 -7.73 -12.89
CA GLY A 5 -17.50 -6.52 -12.76
C GLY A 5 -17.01 -5.34 -13.60
N ASP A 6 -17.66 -4.20 -13.44
CA ASP A 6 -17.32 -2.97 -14.13
C ASP A 6 -16.01 -2.37 -13.59
N VAL A 7 -15.23 -1.75 -14.48
CA VAL A 7 -14.01 -1.02 -14.12
C VAL A 7 -14.30 0.46 -14.24
N ILE A 8 -14.08 1.19 -13.15
CA ILE A 8 -14.26 2.66 -13.09
C ILE A 8 -12.87 3.31 -13.15
N SER A 9 -12.66 4.16 -14.16
CA SER A 9 -11.45 4.98 -14.26
C SER A 9 -11.52 6.18 -13.32
N LEU A 10 -10.49 6.37 -12.52
CA LEU A 10 -10.34 7.55 -11.64
C LEU A 10 -9.53 8.67 -12.31
N SER A 11 -9.05 8.49 -13.54
CA SER A 11 -8.13 9.42 -14.22
C SER A 11 -8.73 10.78 -14.56
N GLY A 12 -10.06 10.92 -14.57
CA GLY A 12 -10.74 12.18 -14.82
C GLY A 12 -11.02 13.04 -13.58
N ILE A 13 -10.56 12.64 -12.40
CA ILE A 13 -10.84 13.36 -11.15
C ILE A 13 -9.59 14.15 -10.75
N GLU A 14 -9.56 15.44 -11.07
CA GLU A 14 -8.39 16.31 -10.87
C GLU A 14 -7.93 16.39 -9.41
N GLU A 15 -8.85 16.38 -8.46
CA GLU A 15 -8.56 16.45 -7.02
C GLU A 15 -7.67 15.29 -6.52
N LEU A 16 -7.70 14.16 -7.22
CA LEU A 16 -6.87 12.99 -6.86
C LEU A 16 -5.40 13.14 -7.26
N TYR A 17 -5.06 14.16 -8.05
CA TYR A 17 -3.69 14.46 -8.50
C TYR A 17 -3.07 15.66 -7.78
N GLU A 18 -3.75 16.24 -6.80
CA GLU A 18 -3.21 17.36 -6.04
C GLU A 18 -1.92 16.96 -5.31
N LEU A 19 -0.85 17.73 -5.54
CA LEU A 19 0.44 17.50 -4.90
C LEU A 19 0.90 18.77 -4.18
N GLY A 20 0.74 18.77 -2.88
CA GLY A 20 1.17 19.84 -1.99
C GLY A 20 2.06 19.30 -0.86
N PRO A 21 2.66 20.20 -0.08
CA PRO A 21 3.63 19.82 0.96
C PRO A 21 3.03 18.93 2.05
N ARG A 22 1.74 19.08 2.31
CA ARG A 22 1.03 18.32 3.36
C ARG A 22 -0.23 17.60 2.87
N ARG A 23 -0.55 17.72 1.59
CA ARG A 23 -1.67 17.02 0.96
C ARG A 23 -1.19 16.35 -0.30
N ILE A 24 -1.40 15.05 -0.39
CA ILE A 24 -1.00 14.21 -1.52
C ILE A 24 -2.21 13.43 -2.00
N GLY A 25 -2.67 13.70 -3.21
CA GLY A 25 -3.78 12.99 -3.85
C GLY A 25 -3.44 11.54 -4.15
N ALA A 26 -4.43 10.67 -4.07
CA ALA A 26 -4.22 9.22 -4.20
C ALA A 26 -3.70 8.79 -5.58
N MET A 27 -3.95 9.58 -6.63
CA MET A 27 -3.50 9.33 -8.01
C MET A 27 -2.15 9.96 -8.34
N VAL A 28 -1.52 10.69 -7.41
CA VAL A 28 -0.14 11.17 -7.58
C VAL A 28 0.77 9.96 -7.77
N SER A 29 1.55 9.97 -8.84
CA SER A 29 2.46 8.87 -9.14
C SER A 29 3.67 8.89 -8.19
N LEU A 30 4.24 7.72 -7.95
CA LEU A 30 5.45 7.63 -7.13
C LEU A 30 6.63 8.35 -7.77
N GLN A 31 6.64 8.52 -9.10
CA GLN A 31 7.68 9.26 -9.78
C GLN A 31 7.54 10.78 -9.57
N GLU A 32 6.31 11.31 -9.54
CA GLU A 32 6.08 12.72 -9.18
C GLU A 32 6.53 13.01 -7.75
N LEU A 33 6.34 12.08 -6.80
CA LEU A 33 6.87 12.23 -5.44
C LEU A 33 8.41 12.27 -5.41
N VAL A 34 9.08 11.55 -6.31
CA VAL A 34 10.55 11.57 -6.42
C VAL A 34 11.05 12.89 -6.99
N GLU A 35 10.33 13.45 -7.96
CA GLU A 35 10.71 14.64 -8.73
C GLU A 35 10.26 15.96 -8.06
N SER A 36 9.42 15.89 -7.02
CA SER A 36 8.85 17.08 -6.36
C SER A 36 9.72 17.58 -5.22
N ASP A 37 10.03 18.86 -5.25
CA ASP A 37 10.67 19.58 -4.13
C ASP A 37 9.65 19.98 -3.02
N ASN A 38 8.37 19.78 -3.26
CA ASN A 38 7.30 20.19 -2.35
C ASN A 38 6.90 19.09 -1.33
N VAL A 39 7.47 17.89 -1.42
CA VAL A 39 7.19 16.82 -0.48
C VAL A 39 8.32 16.64 0.54
N HIS A 40 7.98 16.06 1.68
CA HIS A 40 9.00 15.75 2.69
C HIS A 40 10.11 14.84 2.09
N PRO A 41 11.40 15.12 2.35
CA PRO A 41 12.54 14.41 1.73
C PRO A 41 12.48 12.89 1.95
N LEU A 42 11.98 12.44 3.09
CA LEU A 42 11.82 11.02 3.38
C LEU A 42 10.80 10.35 2.44
N ILE A 43 9.71 11.03 2.08
CA ILE A 43 8.69 10.52 1.13
C ILE A 43 9.33 10.33 -0.26
N SER A 44 10.02 11.35 -0.77
CA SER A 44 10.76 11.28 -2.04
C SER A 44 11.80 10.16 -2.03
N LYS A 45 12.60 10.06 -0.95
CA LYS A 45 13.60 9.01 -0.77
C LYS A 45 13.00 7.61 -0.86
N VAL A 46 11.89 7.36 -0.17
CA VAL A 46 11.24 6.05 -0.16
C VAL A 46 10.59 5.74 -1.50
N ALA A 47 9.88 6.70 -2.09
CA ALA A 47 9.30 6.54 -3.42
C ALA A 47 10.38 6.12 -4.45
N SER A 48 11.59 6.69 -4.37
CA SER A 48 12.71 6.34 -5.25
C SER A 48 13.17 4.88 -5.14
N LYS A 49 12.94 4.23 -3.98
CA LYS A 49 13.31 2.83 -3.73
C LYS A 49 12.25 1.82 -4.23
N VAL A 50 11.09 2.30 -4.69
CA VAL A 50 10.04 1.43 -5.24
C VAL A 50 10.37 1.07 -6.68
N ALA A 51 10.39 -0.22 -6.98
CA ALA A 51 10.49 -0.81 -8.32
C ALA A 51 11.51 -0.12 -9.26
N SER A 52 11.05 0.34 -10.44
CA SER A 52 11.84 1.10 -11.43
C SER A 52 11.12 2.40 -11.80
N VAL A 53 11.83 3.33 -12.47
CA VAL A 53 11.25 4.60 -12.96
C VAL A 53 9.99 4.37 -13.79
N MET A 54 9.99 3.38 -14.69
CA MET A 54 8.84 3.09 -15.56
C MET A 54 7.63 2.64 -14.73
N ILE A 55 7.84 1.83 -13.72
CA ILE A 55 6.74 1.40 -12.83
C ILE A 55 6.26 2.56 -11.97
N ARG A 56 7.16 3.38 -11.40
CA ARG A 56 6.80 4.53 -10.59
C ARG A 56 5.98 5.59 -11.32
N ARG A 57 6.17 5.73 -12.64
CA ARG A 57 5.34 6.63 -13.49
C ARG A 57 3.88 6.20 -13.59
N SER A 58 3.61 4.91 -13.42
CA SER A 58 2.24 4.36 -13.45
C SER A 58 1.69 4.03 -12.07
N ALA A 59 2.56 3.71 -11.13
CA ALA A 59 2.18 3.38 -9.76
C ALA A 59 1.87 4.67 -8.98
N THR A 60 0.72 4.70 -8.32
CA THR A 60 0.25 5.84 -7.52
C THR A 60 0.46 5.58 -6.03
N ILE A 61 0.47 6.65 -5.22
CA ILE A 61 0.59 6.51 -3.77
C ILE A 61 -0.60 5.76 -3.18
N GLY A 62 -1.82 6.04 -3.63
CA GLY A 62 -3.03 5.31 -3.20
C GLY A 62 -2.98 3.83 -3.58
N GLY A 63 -2.51 3.53 -4.81
CA GLY A 63 -2.30 2.15 -5.26
C GLY A 63 -1.23 1.41 -4.46
N ASN A 64 -0.15 2.11 -4.04
CA ASN A 64 0.88 1.53 -3.19
C ASN A 64 0.34 1.23 -1.78
N ILE A 65 -0.44 2.13 -1.18
CA ILE A 65 -1.10 1.92 0.13
C ILE A 65 -2.08 0.75 0.05
N CYS A 66 -2.81 0.61 -1.05
CA CYS A 66 -3.77 -0.48 -1.27
C CYS A 66 -3.15 -1.78 -1.79
N LEU A 67 -1.82 -1.88 -1.85
CA LEU A 67 -1.14 -3.08 -2.33
C LEU A 67 -1.66 -4.32 -1.62
N ASP A 68 -1.92 -5.38 -2.40
CA ASP A 68 -2.33 -6.66 -1.81
C ASP A 68 -1.16 -7.36 -1.12
N THR A 69 -1.46 -8.14 -0.11
CA THR A 69 -0.48 -8.95 0.61
C THR A 69 0.09 -10.06 -0.27
N ARG A 70 1.34 -10.42 -0.03
CA ARG A 70 2.10 -11.38 -0.83
C ARG A 70 2.38 -12.66 -0.05
N CYS A 71 2.20 -13.79 -0.76
CA CYS A 71 2.54 -15.11 -0.23
C CYS A 71 2.95 -16.02 -1.39
N PHE A 72 4.01 -16.79 -1.23
CA PHE A 72 4.47 -17.75 -2.24
C PHE A 72 3.35 -18.69 -2.70
N TRP A 73 2.58 -19.21 -1.75
CA TRP A 73 1.50 -20.18 -2.00
C TRP A 73 0.28 -19.58 -2.71
N TYR A 74 0.00 -18.30 -2.49
CA TYR A 74 -1.12 -17.61 -3.12
C TYR A 74 -0.76 -16.98 -4.47
N ASN A 75 0.47 -16.46 -4.62
CA ASN A 75 0.91 -15.74 -5.82
C ASN A 75 1.34 -16.70 -6.95
N GLN A 76 0.55 -17.73 -7.21
CA GLN A 76 0.75 -18.74 -8.23
C GLN A 76 -0.42 -18.75 -9.23
N THR A 77 -0.30 -19.52 -10.32
CA THR A 77 -1.41 -19.70 -11.26
C THR A 77 -2.58 -20.42 -10.59
N GLU A 78 -3.77 -20.24 -11.13
CA GLU A 78 -4.97 -20.90 -10.63
C GLU A 78 -4.81 -22.43 -10.62
N GLN A 79 -4.34 -23.00 -11.73
CA GLN A 79 -4.11 -24.45 -11.85
C GLN A 79 -3.10 -24.98 -10.82
N TRP A 80 -2.06 -24.21 -10.54
CA TRP A 80 -1.10 -24.60 -9.51
C TRP A 80 -1.73 -24.58 -8.12
N ARG A 81 -2.50 -23.54 -7.81
CA ARG A 81 -3.21 -23.44 -6.53
C ARG A 81 -4.24 -24.56 -6.34
N GLU A 82 -4.96 -24.92 -7.41
CA GLU A 82 -5.89 -26.05 -7.43
C GLU A 82 -5.16 -27.38 -7.14
N SER A 83 -4.00 -27.61 -7.74
CA SER A 83 -3.23 -28.85 -7.55
C SER A 83 -2.74 -29.09 -6.11
N ILE A 84 -2.66 -28.05 -5.30
CA ILE A 84 -2.31 -28.13 -3.87
C ILE A 84 -3.51 -27.98 -2.96
N ASP A 85 -4.73 -28.10 -3.48
CA ASP A 85 -5.99 -27.93 -2.73
C ASP A 85 -6.08 -26.54 -2.09
N TRP A 86 -5.70 -25.49 -2.83
CA TRP A 86 -5.82 -24.07 -2.48
C TRP A 86 -5.17 -23.70 -1.12
N CYS A 87 -5.45 -22.50 -0.64
CA CYS A 87 -5.19 -22.02 0.72
C CYS A 87 -6.38 -21.16 1.19
N HIS A 88 -6.49 -20.85 2.45
CA HIS A 88 -7.64 -20.11 2.98
C HIS A 88 -7.76 -18.66 2.44
N LYS A 89 -6.76 -18.11 1.80
CA LYS A 89 -6.83 -16.83 1.05
C LYS A 89 -7.27 -17.02 -0.40
N CYS A 90 -7.72 -18.18 -0.85
CA CYS A 90 -8.08 -18.34 -2.25
C CYS A 90 -9.42 -17.69 -2.61
N ASP A 91 -9.56 -17.30 -3.88
CA ASP A 91 -10.76 -16.63 -4.41
C ASP A 91 -11.96 -17.55 -4.50
N CYS A 92 -11.76 -18.85 -4.49
CA CYS A 92 -12.79 -19.86 -4.65
C CYS A 92 -13.44 -20.32 -3.34
N GLY A 93 -12.89 -19.90 -2.21
CA GLY A 93 -13.42 -20.26 -0.88
C GLY A 93 -13.35 -21.73 -0.51
N THR A 94 -12.57 -22.56 -1.25
CA THR A 94 -12.43 -23.99 -0.98
C THR A 94 -11.19 -24.34 -0.15
N GLY A 95 -10.21 -23.43 -0.05
CA GLY A 95 -9.03 -23.63 0.75
C GLY A 95 -9.36 -23.58 2.24
N SER A 96 -9.00 -24.64 2.96
CA SER A 96 -9.37 -24.83 4.36
C SER A 96 -8.26 -24.49 5.34
N ASP A 97 -7.00 -24.30 4.87
CA ASP A 97 -5.86 -24.14 5.76
C ASP A 97 -4.77 -23.26 5.17
N CYS A 98 -3.97 -22.65 6.04
CA CYS A 98 -2.80 -21.88 5.65
C CYS A 98 -1.65 -22.81 5.27
N ARG A 99 -1.09 -22.63 4.05
CA ARG A 99 0.06 -23.42 3.59
C ARG A 99 1.39 -22.98 4.17
N VAL A 100 1.45 -21.78 4.79
CA VAL A 100 2.64 -21.28 5.48
C VAL A 100 2.70 -21.80 6.91
N ILE A 101 1.58 -21.72 7.64
CA ILE A 101 1.45 -22.20 9.01
C ILE A 101 0.20 -23.10 9.08
N PRO A 102 0.33 -24.39 8.83
CA PRO A 102 -0.80 -25.32 8.89
C PRO A 102 -1.40 -25.42 10.30
N ASN A 103 -2.69 -25.72 10.36
CA ASN A 103 -3.47 -25.90 11.60
C ASN A 103 -3.47 -24.67 12.53
N GLN A 104 -3.24 -23.49 12.01
CA GLN A 104 -3.45 -22.27 12.77
C GLN A 104 -4.90 -21.80 12.68
N ASN A 105 -5.22 -20.69 13.37
CA ASN A 105 -6.51 -20.02 13.28
C ASN A 105 -6.76 -19.43 11.88
N ASP A 106 -7.90 -18.76 11.70
CA ASP A 106 -8.39 -18.22 10.42
C ASP A 106 -7.57 -17.04 9.86
N LEU A 107 -6.51 -16.58 10.54
CA LEU A 107 -5.69 -15.44 10.08
C LEU A 107 -4.75 -15.84 8.94
N CYS A 108 -4.72 -15.02 7.90
CA CYS A 108 -3.76 -15.15 6.81
C CYS A 108 -2.45 -14.42 7.16
N VAL A 109 -1.34 -15.13 7.08
CA VAL A 109 0.01 -14.60 7.34
C VAL A 109 0.71 -14.04 6.10
N ALA A 110 -0.01 -13.84 5.00
CA ALA A 110 0.54 -13.18 3.82
C ALA A 110 1.00 -11.75 4.16
N THR A 111 2.22 -11.40 3.75
CA THR A 111 2.87 -10.17 4.16
C THR A 111 2.48 -8.97 3.30
N TYR A 112 2.29 -7.82 3.94
CA TYR A 112 2.16 -6.54 3.25
C TYR A 112 3.56 -5.99 2.97
N GLN A 113 3.85 -5.69 1.70
CA GLN A 113 5.21 -5.38 1.23
C GLN A 113 5.30 -4.03 0.49
N ALA A 114 4.45 -3.06 0.81
CA ALA A 114 4.54 -1.72 0.23
C ALA A 114 5.51 -0.84 1.04
N ASP A 115 6.37 -0.12 0.33
CA ASP A 115 7.42 0.72 0.93
C ASP A 115 6.87 2.00 1.58
N MET A 116 5.78 2.58 1.02
CA MET A 116 5.29 3.89 1.46
C MET A 116 4.64 3.88 2.84
N ALA A 117 3.93 2.81 3.20
CA ALA A 117 3.15 2.76 4.43
C ALA A 117 3.98 2.95 5.71
N PRO A 118 5.13 2.28 5.92
CA PRO A 118 5.94 2.50 7.12
C PRO A 118 6.35 3.96 7.32
N VAL A 119 6.70 4.64 6.23
CA VAL A 119 7.11 6.05 6.27
C VAL A 119 5.94 6.98 6.57
N LEU A 120 4.80 6.75 5.92
CA LEU A 120 3.60 7.54 6.19
C LEU A 120 3.10 7.34 7.64
N MET A 121 3.25 6.14 8.21
CA MET A 121 2.95 5.87 9.61
C MET A 121 3.89 6.65 10.55
N CYS A 122 5.19 6.62 10.30
CA CYS A 122 6.18 7.38 11.09
C CYS A 122 5.96 8.89 11.02
N LEU A 123 5.52 9.41 9.87
CA LEU A 123 5.20 10.82 9.68
C LEU A 123 3.81 11.22 10.19
N GLY A 124 3.06 10.31 10.82
CA GLY A 124 1.74 10.61 11.39
C GLY A 124 0.67 10.94 10.36
N ALA A 125 0.74 10.34 9.17
CA ALA A 125 -0.19 10.61 8.09
C ALA A 125 -1.64 10.24 8.44
N THR A 126 -2.58 11.03 7.94
CA THR A 126 -4.02 10.76 7.96
C THR A 126 -4.48 10.39 6.56
N ILE A 127 -5.22 9.29 6.43
CA ILE A 127 -5.80 8.83 5.18
C ILE A 127 -7.26 9.28 5.08
N HIS A 128 -7.66 9.75 3.90
CA HIS A 128 -9.02 10.22 3.61
C HIS A 128 -9.68 9.30 2.61
N LEU A 129 -10.88 8.84 2.96
CA LEU A 129 -11.68 7.88 2.19
C LEU A 129 -12.99 8.53 1.76
N SER A 130 -13.49 8.14 0.61
CA SER A 130 -14.79 8.56 0.10
C SER A 130 -15.56 7.40 -0.50
N SER A 131 -16.88 7.44 -0.33
CA SER A 131 -17.83 6.51 -0.92
C SER A 131 -19.14 7.24 -1.25
N PRO A 132 -20.11 6.60 -1.92
CA PRO A 132 -21.45 7.18 -2.15
C PRO A 132 -22.20 7.53 -0.85
N GLU A 133 -21.88 6.85 0.25
CA GLU A 133 -22.49 7.06 1.57
C GLU A 133 -21.88 8.23 2.35
N GLY A 134 -20.72 8.72 1.91
CA GLY A 134 -20.02 9.82 2.56
C GLY A 134 -18.50 9.65 2.60
N SER A 135 -17.86 10.56 3.35
CA SER A 135 -16.41 10.58 3.50
C SER A 135 -16.02 10.39 4.97
N ARG A 136 -14.88 9.75 5.19
CA ARG A 136 -14.28 9.57 6.52
C ARG A 136 -12.75 9.67 6.45
N SER A 137 -12.14 9.95 7.58
CA SER A 137 -10.68 9.97 7.68
C SER A 137 -10.23 9.24 8.95
N MET A 138 -8.98 8.78 8.93
CA MET A 138 -8.37 8.10 10.06
C MET A 138 -6.85 8.20 10.01
N PRO A 139 -6.14 8.07 11.12
CA PRO A 139 -4.71 7.84 11.13
C PRO A 139 -4.36 6.61 10.29
N ILE A 140 -3.28 6.68 9.51
CA ILE A 140 -2.93 5.59 8.57
C ILE A 140 -2.62 4.27 9.28
N ASN A 141 -2.16 4.30 10.53
CA ASN A 141 -1.92 3.08 11.31
C ASN A 141 -3.20 2.30 11.64
N GLU A 142 -4.36 2.96 11.63
CA GLU A 142 -5.67 2.32 11.82
C GLU A 142 -6.25 1.76 10.51
N PHE A 143 -5.66 2.10 9.38
CA PHE A 143 -6.10 1.65 8.07
C PHE A 143 -5.78 0.17 7.80
N PHE A 144 -4.68 -0.33 8.33
CA PHE A 144 -4.21 -1.70 8.10
C PHE A 144 -4.73 -2.68 9.14
N LYS A 145 -4.96 -3.91 8.71
CA LYS A 145 -5.33 -5.03 9.58
C LYS A 145 -4.20 -6.07 9.62
N LEU A 146 -4.12 -6.79 10.72
CA LEU A 146 -3.17 -7.91 10.90
C LEU A 146 -3.70 -9.21 10.28
N ASP A 147 -4.27 -9.11 9.08
CA ASP A 147 -4.79 -10.26 8.35
C ASP A 147 -4.47 -10.10 6.85
N GLY A 148 -3.81 -11.09 6.28
CA GLY A 148 -3.43 -11.07 4.89
C GLY A 148 -4.60 -11.19 3.89
N MET A 149 -5.77 -11.63 4.31
CA MET A 149 -7.01 -11.61 3.50
C MET A 149 -7.68 -10.24 3.56
N THR A 150 -8.01 -9.81 4.78
CA THR A 150 -8.64 -8.51 5.04
C THR A 150 -7.59 -7.51 5.47
N ARG A 151 -6.72 -7.13 4.54
CA ARG A 151 -5.50 -6.35 4.82
C ARG A 151 -5.73 -4.91 5.26
N ASN A 152 -6.90 -4.34 4.99
CA ASN A 152 -7.25 -2.96 5.34
C ASN A 152 -8.74 -2.82 5.69
N VAL A 153 -9.13 -1.62 6.10
CA VAL A 153 -10.49 -1.29 6.55
C VAL A 153 -11.40 -0.69 5.47
N LEU A 154 -10.98 -0.72 4.20
CA LEU A 154 -11.82 -0.25 3.10
C LEU A 154 -13.12 -1.05 3.02
N ASN A 155 -14.23 -0.34 2.97
CA ASN A 155 -15.52 -0.91 2.65
C ASN A 155 -15.69 -1.05 1.13
N ASN A 156 -16.69 -1.82 0.74
CA ASN A 156 -17.04 -1.95 -0.67
C ASN A 156 -17.48 -0.57 -1.22
N GLY A 157 -16.89 -0.15 -2.35
CA GLY A 157 -17.18 1.15 -2.95
C GLY A 157 -16.41 2.34 -2.35
N GLU A 158 -15.58 2.16 -1.32
CA GLU A 158 -14.69 3.20 -0.82
C GLU A 158 -13.41 3.31 -1.65
N ILE A 159 -12.97 4.54 -1.85
CA ILE A 159 -11.67 4.87 -2.45
C ILE A 159 -10.86 5.77 -1.53
N ILE A 160 -9.54 5.66 -1.61
CA ILE A 160 -8.65 6.67 -1.03
C ILE A 160 -8.67 7.89 -1.93
N THR A 161 -8.96 9.06 -1.36
CA THR A 161 -8.93 10.32 -2.11
C THR A 161 -7.59 11.03 -1.99
N HIS A 162 -7.07 11.14 -0.79
CA HIS A 162 -5.79 11.79 -0.51
C HIS A 162 -5.26 11.38 0.87
N ILE A 163 -4.02 11.81 1.12
CA ILE A 163 -3.35 11.70 2.40
C ILE A 163 -3.04 13.12 2.87
N THR A 164 -3.19 13.37 4.16
CA THR A 164 -2.69 14.59 4.81
C THR A 164 -1.61 14.29 5.82
N LEU A 165 -0.67 15.22 5.96
CA LEU A 165 0.47 15.15 6.85
C LEU A 165 0.35 16.25 7.91
N PRO A 166 0.92 16.07 9.12
CA PRO A 166 0.80 17.04 10.20
C PRO A 166 1.49 18.38 9.89
N ASP A 167 1.11 19.43 10.63
CA ASP A 167 1.59 20.79 10.40
C ASP A 167 3.08 20.95 10.66
N ASP A 168 3.63 20.19 11.60
CA ASP A 168 5.05 20.18 11.98
C ASP A 168 5.90 19.19 11.18
N LEU A 169 5.37 18.70 10.04
CA LEU A 169 6.03 17.69 9.19
C LEU A 169 7.51 18.00 8.91
N PHE A 170 7.82 19.24 8.59
CA PHE A 170 9.17 19.64 8.19
C PHE A 170 10.13 19.86 9.36
N ASP A 171 9.65 19.75 10.62
CA ASP A 171 10.50 19.70 11.81
C ASP A 171 11.06 18.29 12.07
N TRP A 172 10.60 17.30 11.30
CA TRP A 172 11.01 15.91 11.42
C TRP A 172 12.11 15.58 10.42
N GLU A 173 13.06 14.82 10.89
CA GLU A 173 14.01 14.11 10.05
C GLU A 173 13.66 12.62 10.06
N GLY A 174 14.22 11.86 9.12
CA GLY A 174 13.98 10.42 9.10
C GLY A 174 14.86 9.67 8.12
N ASP A 175 14.85 8.37 8.27
CA ASP A 175 15.49 7.44 7.36
C ASP A 175 14.61 6.23 7.06
N TYR A 176 14.90 5.60 5.93
CA TYR A 176 14.28 4.36 5.50
C TYR A 176 15.32 3.40 4.95
N GLN A 177 15.34 2.21 5.52
CA GLN A 177 16.16 1.10 5.07
C GLN A 177 15.30 -0.01 4.51
N LYS A 178 15.70 -0.54 3.35
CA LYS A 178 15.01 -1.60 2.64
C LYS A 178 15.99 -2.75 2.40
N LEU A 179 15.71 -3.89 3.01
CA LEU A 179 16.39 -5.14 2.69
C LEU A 179 15.72 -5.76 1.45
N ARG A 180 16.50 -6.01 0.43
CA ARG A 180 16.11 -6.65 -0.83
C ARG A 180 17.31 -7.31 -1.48
N GLN A 181 17.09 -8.24 -2.40
CA GLN A 181 18.20 -8.93 -3.09
C GLN A 181 18.81 -8.07 -4.20
N ARG A 182 17.96 -7.37 -4.98
CA ARG A 182 18.40 -6.51 -6.08
C ARG A 182 18.10 -5.04 -5.77
N GLU A 183 18.93 -4.13 -6.29
CA GLU A 183 18.76 -2.69 -6.08
C GLU A 183 17.52 -2.09 -6.74
N SER A 184 16.87 -2.81 -7.65
CA SER A 184 15.63 -2.39 -8.28
C SER A 184 14.66 -3.57 -8.44
N TRP A 185 13.37 -3.27 -8.72
CA TRP A 185 12.28 -4.21 -8.96
C TRP A 185 11.77 -4.97 -7.73
N ASP A 186 12.62 -5.30 -6.78
CA ASP A 186 12.24 -6.15 -5.66
C ASP A 186 11.36 -5.41 -4.64
N PHE A 187 10.39 -6.12 -4.13
CA PHE A 187 9.69 -5.76 -2.90
C PHE A 187 10.65 -5.86 -1.70
N PRO A 188 10.39 -5.15 -0.59
CA PRO A 188 11.17 -5.35 0.62
C PRO A 188 10.96 -6.76 1.19
N GLU A 189 12.04 -7.45 1.51
CA GLU A 189 12.02 -8.60 2.43
C GLU A 189 11.79 -8.09 3.86
N ALA A 190 12.41 -6.96 4.18
CA ALA A 190 12.14 -6.16 5.37
C ALA A 190 12.34 -4.67 5.05
N GLY A 191 11.49 -3.83 5.62
CA GLY A 191 11.59 -2.38 5.51
C GLY A 191 11.43 -1.74 6.89
N VAL A 192 12.29 -0.78 7.22
CA VAL A 192 12.26 -0.03 8.48
C VAL A 192 12.29 1.45 8.19
N ALA A 193 11.29 2.17 8.68
CA ALA A 193 11.26 3.63 8.70
C ALA A 193 11.48 4.11 10.13
N VAL A 194 12.23 5.19 10.29
CA VAL A 194 12.40 5.90 11.55
C VAL A 194 12.28 7.39 11.31
N THR A 195 11.68 8.09 12.24
CA THR A 195 11.64 9.56 12.25
C THR A 195 12.06 10.08 13.61
N TRP A 196 12.66 11.26 13.64
CA TRP A 196 13.04 11.94 14.87
C TRP A 196 12.89 13.45 14.71
N LYS A 197 12.74 14.13 15.83
CA LYS A 197 12.69 15.59 15.91
C LYS A 197 13.93 16.06 16.65
N MET A 198 14.63 17.05 16.11
CA MET A 198 15.78 17.69 16.78
C MET A 198 15.34 18.83 17.68
#